data_958688051100bbc252023cd173cf285d
#
_entry.id   958688051100bbc252023cd173cf285d
#
_cell.length_a   1.000
_cell.length_b   1.000
_cell.length_c   1.000
_cell.angle_alpha   90.00
_cell.angle_beta   90.00
_cell.angle_gamma   90.00
#
_symmetry.space_group_name_H-M   'P 1'
#
loop_
_entity.id
_entity.type
_entity.pdbx_description
1 polymer ?
#
loop_
_entity_poly.entity_id
_entity_poly.type
_entity_poly.pdbx_seq_one_letter_code
_entity_poly.pdbx_strand_id
1 'polypeptide(L)'
;MPDSRYDLAIVGAGFSGPILAAKIAEDGVKPGSGDKLSIALIDAGPYYKGSTRPGYGTALRRQMFTNLQGPHQGLHLWNNDVSLAKIVGGSSLHWAGHAYLPSAADYLHWQQETGVDWTQNNLRSAVSEIRREFNIHVYPEAIDTPGNKLFFDVASSLGYSPERIEVARHNCVYCDFCAPPMMCKYDSRASTLWSYIPRAEKAGVEILADTYVEKIVIDARGGRGIARGLLCRSDGSDYEIMADRILVCCGYMNTPRLLMRSGYGPPEWTGNPIVVENRNIGKHIDGHPFSPSVSAVFDRPLGDGEFGSLMGYRMIDDFREDAEGRLLLTADFGVSGFPSRDALHPMAPDYGRKHKRFMKNNDILRTGSIRLRVVKPSGRWFIGPDGEMLYGGDHTLTLQRIREGIEKAREILSEMGAQRITSPTVGDFAPQTRGEHKVGSCRAGVDPESSVVNPHFESHDLENLLICDGSVIPRVSSGPSGTPQAALSVLAATRIIERHFS
;
A
#
# COMPACT_ATOMS: atom_id res chain seq x y z
N MET A 1 18.39 -25.61 -15.63
CA MET A 1 17.40 -24.60 -16.01
C MET A 1 17.99 -23.81 -17.16
N PRO A 2 17.28 -23.41 -18.19
CA PRO A 2 17.87 -22.69 -19.29
C PRO A 2 18.38 -21.33 -18.82
N ASP A 3 19.52 -20.88 -19.34
CA ASP A 3 19.95 -19.48 -19.25
C ASP A 3 18.89 -18.64 -19.98
N SER A 4 17.90 -18.24 -19.22
CA SER A 4 16.75 -17.52 -19.78
C SER A 4 17.13 -16.06 -19.94
N ARG A 5 17.09 -15.57 -21.17
CA ARG A 5 17.22 -14.15 -21.46
C ARG A 5 15.87 -13.58 -21.83
N TYR A 6 15.50 -12.47 -21.20
CA TYR A 6 14.26 -11.75 -21.46
C TYR A 6 14.54 -10.34 -21.97
N ASP A 7 13.61 -9.79 -22.73
CA ASP A 7 13.64 -8.38 -23.10
C ASP A 7 13.34 -7.52 -21.85
N LEU A 8 12.48 -8.03 -20.95
CA LEU A 8 12.13 -7.37 -19.69
C LEU A 8 11.94 -8.37 -18.55
N ALA A 9 12.64 -8.18 -17.44
CA ALA A 9 12.40 -8.89 -16.19
C ALA A 9 11.73 -7.96 -15.17
N ILE A 10 10.54 -8.32 -14.68
CA ILE A 10 9.77 -7.56 -13.70
C ILE A 10 9.85 -8.28 -12.37
N VAL A 11 10.34 -7.62 -11.32
CA VAL A 11 10.55 -8.20 -9.99
C VAL A 11 9.47 -7.72 -9.03
N GLY A 12 8.61 -8.64 -8.58
CA GLY A 12 7.49 -8.41 -7.68
C GLY A 12 6.14 -8.41 -8.38
N ALA A 13 5.30 -9.39 -8.06
CA ALA A 13 3.96 -9.55 -8.61
C ALA A 13 2.86 -9.03 -7.68
N GLY A 14 3.05 -7.83 -7.08
CA GLY A 14 2.10 -7.16 -6.19
C GLY A 14 1.04 -6.31 -6.91
N PHE A 15 0.88 -5.04 -6.49
CA PHE A 15 -0.01 -4.10 -7.17
C PHE A 15 0.52 -3.67 -8.53
N SER A 16 1.81 -3.33 -8.64
CA SER A 16 2.38 -2.70 -9.84
C SER A 16 2.81 -3.71 -10.89
N GLY A 17 3.59 -4.71 -10.49
CA GLY A 17 4.21 -5.65 -11.46
C GLY A 17 3.23 -6.29 -12.43
N PRO A 18 2.08 -6.86 -11.99
CA PRO A 18 1.09 -7.44 -12.91
C PRO A 18 0.47 -6.45 -13.88
N ILE A 19 0.22 -5.19 -13.44
CA ILE A 19 -0.33 -4.13 -14.30
C ILE A 19 0.68 -3.81 -15.41
N LEU A 20 1.95 -3.61 -15.02
CA LEU A 20 3.04 -3.33 -15.96
C LEU A 20 3.28 -4.51 -16.91
N ALA A 21 3.34 -5.73 -16.37
CA ALA A 21 3.55 -6.94 -17.16
C ALA A 21 2.46 -7.12 -18.23
N ALA A 22 1.19 -7.00 -17.83
CA ALA A 22 0.07 -7.15 -18.76
C ALA A 22 0.10 -6.08 -19.86
N LYS A 23 0.19 -4.80 -19.48
CA LYS A 23 0.15 -3.71 -20.43
C LYS A 23 1.35 -3.68 -21.38
N ILE A 24 2.56 -3.90 -20.85
CA ILE A 24 3.76 -3.92 -21.70
C ILE A 24 3.74 -5.12 -22.65
N ALA A 25 3.23 -6.27 -22.21
CA ALA A 25 3.11 -7.43 -23.10
C ALA A 25 1.99 -7.32 -24.14
N GLU A 26 0.91 -6.57 -23.83
CA GLU A 26 -0.22 -6.33 -24.74
C GLU A 26 0.13 -5.31 -25.82
N ASP A 27 0.79 -4.21 -25.46
CA ASP A 27 0.93 -3.01 -26.29
C ASP A 27 2.40 -2.77 -26.76
N GLY A 28 3.39 -3.37 -26.09
CA GLY A 28 4.82 -3.20 -26.41
C GLY A 28 5.32 -4.21 -27.45
N VAL A 29 6.33 -3.79 -28.22
CA VAL A 29 7.02 -4.63 -29.21
C VAL A 29 8.53 -4.48 -29.10
N LYS A 30 9.29 -5.42 -29.67
CA LYS A 30 10.75 -5.30 -29.77
C LYS A 30 11.13 -4.18 -30.72
N PRO A 31 11.92 -3.21 -30.30
CA PRO A 31 12.39 -2.15 -31.18
C PRO A 31 13.09 -2.70 -32.43
N GLY A 32 12.70 -2.20 -33.59
CA GLY A 32 13.29 -2.54 -34.88
C GLY A 32 12.75 -3.82 -35.56
N SER A 33 12.25 -4.83 -34.82
CA SER A 33 11.66 -6.02 -35.44
C SER A 33 10.12 -6.02 -35.37
N GLY A 34 9.52 -5.37 -34.38
CA GLY A 34 8.09 -5.41 -34.13
C GLY A 34 7.60 -6.73 -33.51
N ASP A 35 8.50 -7.63 -33.13
CA ASP A 35 8.14 -8.90 -32.50
C ASP A 35 7.61 -8.71 -31.09
N LYS A 36 6.90 -9.72 -30.58
CA LYS A 36 6.46 -9.75 -29.18
C LYS A 36 7.68 -9.77 -28.23
N LEU A 37 7.50 -9.07 -27.11
CA LEU A 37 8.49 -9.07 -26.02
C LEU A 37 8.47 -10.39 -25.26
N SER A 38 9.65 -10.88 -24.90
CA SER A 38 9.83 -11.93 -23.90
C SER A 38 9.88 -11.28 -22.50
N ILE A 39 8.87 -11.53 -21.66
CA ILE A 39 8.75 -10.89 -20.35
C ILE A 39 8.65 -11.95 -19.26
N ALA A 40 9.48 -11.83 -18.23
CA ALA A 40 9.34 -12.57 -16.97
C ALA A 40 8.74 -11.69 -15.88
N LEU A 41 7.71 -12.19 -15.17
CA LEU A 41 7.19 -11.62 -13.93
C LEU A 41 7.56 -12.53 -12.77
N ILE A 42 8.43 -12.05 -11.88
CA ILE A 42 9.11 -12.84 -10.85
C ILE A 42 8.53 -12.48 -9.48
N ASP A 43 8.15 -13.48 -8.69
CA ASP A 43 7.72 -13.25 -7.30
C ASP A 43 8.30 -14.31 -6.35
N ALA A 44 8.70 -13.85 -5.18
CA ALA A 44 9.26 -14.71 -4.13
C ALA A 44 8.23 -15.63 -3.47
N GLY A 45 6.95 -15.41 -3.70
CA GLY A 45 5.86 -16.18 -3.11
C GLY A 45 5.16 -17.10 -4.09
N PRO A 46 4.31 -17.99 -3.57
CA PRO A 46 3.60 -18.98 -4.37
C PRO A 46 2.52 -18.33 -5.26
N TYR A 47 2.23 -19.00 -6.36
CA TYR A 47 1.14 -18.66 -7.25
C TYR A 47 -0.02 -19.68 -7.12
N TYR A 48 -1.11 -19.27 -6.51
CA TYR A 48 -2.29 -20.11 -6.34
C TYR A 48 -3.29 -19.87 -7.47
N LYS A 49 -3.45 -20.87 -8.34
CA LYS A 49 -4.43 -20.86 -9.44
C LYS A 49 -5.71 -21.58 -9.02
N GLY A 50 -6.87 -20.96 -9.27
CA GLY A 50 -8.18 -21.63 -9.15
C GLY A 50 -8.40 -22.38 -7.85
N SER A 51 -8.71 -23.68 -7.95
CA SER A 51 -9.03 -24.56 -6.80
C SER A 51 -7.84 -24.91 -5.92
N THR A 52 -6.62 -24.60 -6.31
CA THR A 52 -5.42 -24.86 -5.50
C THR A 52 -5.23 -23.82 -4.39
N ARG A 53 -6.09 -22.81 -4.32
CA ARG A 53 -6.04 -21.82 -3.26
C ARG A 53 -6.26 -22.44 -1.89
N PRO A 54 -5.40 -22.13 -0.91
CA PRO A 54 -5.66 -22.52 0.46
C PRO A 54 -7.00 -21.92 0.91
N GLY A 55 -7.79 -22.72 1.61
CA GLY A 55 -9.06 -22.26 2.15
C GLY A 55 -8.92 -21.08 3.11
N TYR A 56 -10.03 -20.40 3.34
CA TYR A 56 -10.14 -19.29 4.28
C TYR A 56 -9.64 -19.68 5.66
N GLY A 57 -8.87 -18.83 6.27
CA GLY A 57 -8.59 -18.93 7.69
C GLY A 57 -7.19 -18.49 8.12
N THR A 58 -6.93 -18.66 9.40
CA THR A 58 -5.67 -18.33 10.06
C THR A 58 -4.44 -19.03 9.47
N ALA A 59 -4.60 -20.20 8.83
CA ALA A 59 -3.50 -20.92 8.21
C ALA A 59 -2.94 -20.18 6.98
N LEU A 60 -3.80 -19.77 6.04
CA LEU A 60 -3.36 -18.98 4.89
C LEU A 60 -2.79 -17.64 5.32
N ARG A 61 -3.43 -16.96 6.26
CA ARG A 61 -2.92 -15.73 6.84
C ARG A 61 -1.52 -15.91 7.42
N ARG A 62 -1.30 -16.95 8.21
CA ARG A 62 0.02 -17.28 8.73
C ARG A 62 1.01 -17.56 7.61
N GLN A 63 0.63 -18.30 6.59
CA GLN A 63 1.49 -18.64 5.46
C GLN A 63 1.82 -17.39 4.60
N MET A 64 0.84 -16.53 4.35
CA MET A 64 1.06 -15.24 3.65
C MET A 64 2.01 -14.32 4.41
N PHE A 65 1.95 -14.31 5.75
CA PHE A 65 2.73 -13.40 6.59
C PHE A 65 3.98 -14.05 7.20
N THR A 66 4.01 -15.35 7.47
CA THR A 66 5.21 -16.03 7.96
C THR A 66 6.26 -16.26 6.88
N ASN A 67 5.86 -16.32 5.63
CA ASN A 67 6.81 -16.35 4.50
C ASN A 67 7.52 -15.01 4.26
N LEU A 68 7.23 -13.96 5.05
CA LEU A 68 8.02 -12.73 5.10
C LEU A 68 9.40 -12.90 5.74
N GLN A 69 9.68 -14.07 6.31
CA GLN A 69 10.98 -14.44 6.81
C GLN A 69 11.92 -14.82 5.66
N GLY A 70 12.38 -13.79 4.94
CA GLY A 70 13.58 -13.91 4.12
C GLY A 70 14.83 -14.02 5.02
N PRO A 71 16.04 -14.15 4.45
CA PRO A 71 17.28 -14.28 5.19
C PRO A 71 17.59 -13.14 6.18
N HIS A 72 16.79 -12.10 6.21
CA HIS A 72 16.83 -11.00 7.18
C HIS A 72 15.91 -11.26 8.39
N GLN A 73 16.10 -12.41 9.04
CA GLN A 73 15.35 -12.86 10.22
C GLN A 73 15.48 -11.96 11.48
N GLY A 74 16.14 -10.83 11.40
CA GLY A 74 16.31 -9.90 12.52
C GLY A 74 15.24 -8.82 12.63
N LEU A 75 14.41 -8.61 11.62
CA LEU A 75 13.30 -7.66 11.72
C LEU A 75 12.09 -8.35 12.33
N HIS A 76 11.85 -8.04 13.59
CA HIS A 76 10.63 -8.43 14.27
C HIS A 76 9.43 -7.84 13.54
N LEU A 77 8.75 -8.67 12.76
CA LEU A 77 7.48 -8.37 12.07
C LEU A 77 6.35 -7.98 13.03
N TRP A 78 6.56 -8.10 14.32
CA TRP A 78 5.67 -7.68 15.39
C TRP A 78 5.73 -6.18 15.70
N ASN A 79 6.69 -5.44 15.19
CA ASN A 79 6.67 -3.98 15.21
C ASN A 79 5.80 -3.44 14.06
N ASN A 80 4.61 -3.87 14.04
CA ASN A 80 3.32 -3.22 13.77
C ASN A 80 3.02 -2.66 12.38
N ASP A 81 3.91 -2.62 11.37
CA ASP A 81 3.62 -1.75 10.24
C ASP A 81 3.76 -2.36 8.87
N VAL A 82 4.13 -3.61 8.76
CA VAL A 82 4.41 -4.15 7.44
C VAL A 82 3.64 -5.43 7.21
N SER A 83 2.37 -5.28 6.86
CA SER A 83 1.60 -6.38 6.28
C SER A 83 1.96 -6.52 4.80
N LEU A 84 3.18 -6.98 4.50
CA LEU A 84 3.60 -7.33 3.15
C LEU A 84 3.27 -8.79 2.88
N ALA A 85 2.54 -9.06 1.82
CA ALA A 85 2.22 -10.44 1.43
C ALA A 85 3.27 -10.98 0.46
N LYS A 86 3.88 -12.10 0.80
CA LYS A 86 4.77 -12.87 -0.08
C LYS A 86 3.94 -13.90 -0.86
N ILE A 87 3.34 -13.46 -1.97
CA ILE A 87 2.44 -14.24 -2.81
C ILE A 87 2.20 -13.51 -4.13
N VAL A 88 2.01 -14.21 -5.23
CA VAL A 88 1.58 -13.59 -6.49
C VAL A 88 0.22 -12.90 -6.28
N GLY A 89 0.13 -11.63 -6.63
CA GLY A 89 -0.97 -10.73 -6.26
C GLY A 89 -0.65 -9.81 -5.09
N GLY A 90 0.34 -10.16 -4.26
CA GLY A 90 0.87 -9.33 -3.18
C GLY A 90 -0.19 -8.72 -2.28
N SER A 91 0.03 -7.49 -1.85
CA SER A 91 -0.88 -6.76 -0.96
C SER A 91 -2.25 -6.47 -1.56
N SER A 92 -2.45 -6.61 -2.89
CA SER A 92 -3.77 -6.48 -3.51
C SER A 92 -4.76 -7.56 -3.05
N LEU A 93 -4.28 -8.65 -2.47
CA LEU A 93 -5.11 -9.73 -1.96
C LEU A 93 -5.71 -9.46 -0.57
N HIS A 94 -5.04 -8.62 0.23
CA HIS A 94 -5.45 -8.40 1.62
C HIS A 94 -5.75 -6.95 2.00
N TRP A 95 -5.67 -5.99 1.05
CA TRP A 95 -6.09 -4.61 1.29
C TRP A 95 -7.59 -4.50 1.60
N ALA A 96 -8.04 -3.39 2.17
CA ALA A 96 -9.45 -3.23 2.50
C ALA A 96 -10.38 -3.13 1.28
N GLY A 97 -9.84 -2.84 0.10
CA GLY A 97 -10.62 -2.54 -1.10
C GLY A 97 -11.31 -1.19 -1.05
N HIS A 98 -10.83 -0.28 -0.18
CA HIS A 98 -11.24 1.12 -0.19
C HIS A 98 -10.45 1.85 -1.27
N ALA A 99 -11.14 2.45 -2.21
CA ALA A 99 -10.53 3.17 -3.31
C ALA A 99 -10.43 4.65 -2.99
N TYR A 100 -9.20 5.12 -2.82
CA TYR A 100 -8.89 6.54 -2.66
C TYR A 100 -8.02 6.95 -3.82
N LEU A 101 -8.57 7.73 -4.74
CA LEU A 101 -7.80 8.33 -5.81
C LEU A 101 -7.15 9.61 -5.30
N PRO A 102 -5.95 9.98 -5.81
CA PRO A 102 -5.32 11.21 -5.41
C PRO A 102 -6.21 12.41 -5.73
N SER A 103 -6.31 13.32 -4.79
CA SER A 103 -6.99 14.60 -4.99
C SER A 103 -6.13 15.56 -5.84
N ALA A 104 -6.71 16.68 -6.30
CA ALA A 104 -5.94 17.73 -6.97
C ALA A 104 -4.79 18.25 -6.10
N ALA A 105 -4.99 18.32 -4.79
CA ALA A 105 -3.97 18.73 -3.84
C ALA A 105 -2.83 17.69 -3.73
N ASP A 106 -3.12 16.39 -3.81
CA ASP A 106 -2.08 15.35 -3.79
C ASP A 106 -1.16 15.46 -5.01
N TYR A 107 -1.74 15.63 -6.21
CA TYR A 107 -0.95 15.83 -7.44
C TYR A 107 -0.09 17.08 -7.40
N LEU A 108 -0.65 18.20 -6.92
CA LEU A 108 0.09 19.45 -6.76
C LEU A 108 1.27 19.28 -5.78
N HIS A 109 1.07 18.53 -4.69
CA HIS A 109 2.14 18.23 -3.75
C HIS A 109 3.28 17.42 -4.37
N TRP A 110 2.95 16.37 -5.15
CA TRP A 110 3.98 15.60 -5.83
C TRP A 110 4.80 16.46 -6.77
N GLN A 111 4.14 17.34 -7.53
CA GLN A 111 4.81 18.29 -8.42
C GLN A 111 5.69 19.28 -7.66
N GLN A 112 5.18 19.89 -6.59
CA GLN A 112 5.94 20.84 -5.78
C GLN A 112 7.13 20.21 -5.06
N GLU A 113 6.98 18.99 -4.57
CA GLU A 113 8.03 18.30 -3.81
C GLU A 113 9.18 17.85 -4.68
N THR A 114 8.93 17.36 -5.89
CA THR A 114 9.93 16.66 -6.70
C THR A 114 9.93 17.03 -8.20
N GLY A 115 9.06 17.94 -8.62
CA GLY A 115 8.97 18.38 -10.02
C GLY A 115 8.35 17.35 -10.98
N VAL A 116 7.82 16.22 -10.49
CA VAL A 116 7.18 15.24 -11.37
C VAL A 116 5.95 15.81 -12.06
N ASP A 117 5.78 15.45 -13.33
CA ASP A 117 4.64 15.86 -14.16
C ASP A 117 3.40 14.95 -14.01
N TRP A 118 3.29 14.28 -12.87
CA TRP A 118 2.18 13.37 -12.55
C TRP A 118 0.96 14.18 -12.10
N THR A 119 0.33 14.85 -13.05
CA THR A 119 -0.83 15.71 -12.81
C THR A 119 -2.13 14.91 -12.96
N GLN A 120 -3.22 15.49 -12.48
CA GLN A 120 -4.56 14.94 -12.68
C GLN A 120 -4.87 14.68 -14.16
N ASN A 121 -4.42 15.58 -15.06
CA ASN A 121 -4.61 15.41 -16.50
C ASN A 121 -3.81 14.25 -17.05
N ASN A 122 -2.54 14.13 -16.69
CA ASN A 122 -1.65 13.07 -17.19
C ASN A 122 -2.05 11.69 -16.67
N LEU A 123 -2.69 11.61 -15.49
CA LEU A 123 -3.19 10.37 -14.93
C LEU A 123 -4.68 10.08 -15.26
N ARG A 124 -5.38 10.96 -15.95
CA ARG A 124 -6.83 10.79 -16.20
C ARG A 124 -7.18 9.46 -16.85
N SER A 125 -6.48 9.08 -17.91
CA SER A 125 -6.69 7.81 -18.60
C SER A 125 -6.37 6.62 -17.71
N ALA A 126 -5.25 6.66 -16.99
CA ALA A 126 -4.82 5.63 -16.07
C ALA A 126 -5.82 5.43 -14.91
N VAL A 127 -6.30 6.53 -14.34
CA VAL A 127 -7.34 6.49 -13.30
C VAL A 127 -8.64 5.89 -13.84
N SER A 128 -9.04 6.26 -15.06
CA SER A 128 -10.25 5.70 -15.69
C SER A 128 -10.11 4.20 -15.96
N GLU A 129 -8.92 3.74 -16.36
CA GLU A 129 -8.65 2.32 -16.54
C GLU A 129 -8.75 1.57 -15.19
N ILE A 130 -8.11 2.06 -14.15
CA ILE A 130 -8.17 1.41 -12.82
C ILE A 130 -9.57 1.43 -12.23
N ARG A 131 -10.36 2.50 -12.45
CA ARG A 131 -11.77 2.52 -12.04
C ARG A 131 -12.55 1.39 -12.69
N ARG A 132 -12.33 1.15 -13.97
CA ARG A 132 -13.00 0.07 -14.73
C ARG A 132 -12.49 -1.31 -14.29
N GLU A 133 -11.16 -1.52 -14.29
CA GLU A 133 -10.55 -2.83 -14.03
C GLU A 133 -10.75 -3.31 -12.58
N PHE A 134 -10.81 -2.39 -11.62
CA PHE A 134 -11.07 -2.70 -10.22
C PHE A 134 -12.53 -2.52 -9.82
N ASN A 135 -13.39 -2.17 -10.79
CA ASN A 135 -14.81 -1.87 -10.57
C ASN A 135 -14.98 -0.94 -9.36
N ILE A 136 -14.33 0.22 -9.41
CA ILE A 136 -14.41 1.22 -8.35
C ILE A 136 -15.73 1.96 -8.44
N HIS A 137 -16.51 1.87 -7.37
CA HIS A 137 -17.82 2.52 -7.27
C HIS A 137 -18.12 2.87 -5.81
N VAL A 138 -19.03 3.81 -5.61
CA VAL A 138 -19.62 4.08 -4.29
C VAL A 138 -20.52 2.89 -3.93
N TYR A 139 -20.37 2.32 -2.74
CA TYR A 139 -21.22 1.21 -2.33
C TYR A 139 -22.69 1.62 -2.20
N PRO A 140 -23.65 0.70 -2.46
CA PRO A 140 -25.08 1.03 -2.47
C PRO A 140 -25.59 1.49 -1.12
N GLU A 141 -26.43 2.52 -1.11
CA GLU A 141 -27.08 3.05 0.10
C GLU A 141 -27.94 2.00 0.83
N ALA A 142 -28.54 1.09 0.07
CA ALA A 142 -29.41 0.05 0.61
C ALA A 142 -28.72 -0.88 1.62
N ILE A 143 -27.38 -0.91 1.62
CA ILE A 143 -26.57 -1.71 2.57
C ILE A 143 -25.94 -0.90 3.68
N ASP A 144 -26.34 0.37 3.84
CA ASP A 144 -25.90 1.15 4.99
C ASP A 144 -26.40 0.54 6.30
N THR A 145 -25.46 0.29 7.19
CA THR A 145 -25.81 -0.19 8.53
C THR A 145 -26.51 0.92 9.34
N PRO A 146 -27.26 0.58 10.40
CA PRO A 146 -27.81 1.57 11.30
C PRO A 146 -26.77 2.56 11.84
N GLY A 147 -25.53 2.08 12.09
CA GLY A 147 -24.43 2.91 12.54
C GLY A 147 -23.93 3.88 11.46
N ASN A 148 -23.88 3.45 10.21
CA ASN A 148 -23.51 4.32 9.09
C ASN A 148 -24.52 5.47 8.91
N LYS A 149 -25.81 5.16 8.95
CA LYS A 149 -26.88 6.17 8.87
C LYS A 149 -26.79 7.15 10.03
N LEU A 150 -26.66 6.64 11.25
CA LEU A 150 -26.52 7.48 12.44
C LEU A 150 -25.28 8.39 12.35
N PHE A 151 -24.16 7.86 11.90
CA PHE A 151 -22.95 8.66 11.70
C PHE A 151 -23.16 9.76 10.66
N PHE A 152 -23.77 9.44 9.53
CA PHE A 152 -24.06 10.42 8.49
C PHE A 152 -24.94 11.56 9.01
N ASP A 153 -26.04 11.22 9.69
CA ASP A 153 -27.01 12.20 10.22
C ASP A 153 -26.33 13.11 11.27
N VAL A 154 -25.61 12.53 12.22
CA VAL A 154 -24.94 13.28 13.29
C VAL A 154 -23.80 14.13 12.74
N ALA A 155 -22.91 13.56 11.93
CA ALA A 155 -21.80 14.32 11.35
C ALA A 155 -22.33 15.49 10.51
N SER A 156 -23.37 15.26 9.69
CA SER A 156 -24.01 16.33 8.91
C SER A 156 -24.64 17.41 9.80
N SER A 157 -25.29 17.04 10.89
CA SER A 157 -25.88 17.99 11.84
C SER A 157 -24.85 18.86 12.56
N LEU A 158 -23.64 18.35 12.73
CA LEU A 158 -22.49 19.07 13.27
C LEU A 158 -21.78 19.94 12.23
N GLY A 159 -22.25 19.95 10.97
CA GLY A 159 -21.70 20.76 9.89
C GLY A 159 -20.58 20.07 9.11
N TYR A 160 -20.31 18.78 9.32
CA TYR A 160 -19.39 18.00 8.52
C TYR A 160 -20.05 17.51 7.23
N SER A 161 -19.22 17.11 6.26
CA SER A 161 -19.64 16.62 4.93
C SER A 161 -19.22 15.16 4.71
N PRO A 162 -19.82 14.20 5.41
CA PRO A 162 -19.45 12.81 5.28
C PRO A 162 -19.80 12.26 3.89
N GLU A 163 -18.86 11.58 3.25
CA GLU A 163 -19.03 10.93 1.95
C GLU A 163 -18.95 9.41 2.09
N ARG A 164 -19.76 8.68 1.31
CA ARG A 164 -19.59 7.22 1.22
C ARG A 164 -18.25 6.87 0.61
N ILE A 165 -17.57 5.90 1.21
CA ILE A 165 -16.28 5.40 0.69
C ILE A 165 -16.51 4.72 -0.65
N GLU A 166 -15.66 5.02 -1.63
CA GLU A 166 -15.58 4.24 -2.86
C GLU A 166 -14.90 2.89 -2.57
N VAL A 167 -15.41 1.85 -3.16
CA VAL A 167 -14.91 0.48 -2.98
C VAL A 167 -14.49 -0.13 -4.30
N ALA A 168 -13.44 -0.93 -4.29
CA ALA A 168 -12.93 -1.70 -5.41
C ALA A 168 -13.42 -3.15 -5.29
N ARG A 169 -14.55 -3.49 -5.91
CA ARG A 169 -15.21 -4.79 -5.73
C ARG A 169 -15.95 -5.24 -6.98
N HIS A 170 -15.82 -6.53 -7.28
CA HIS A 170 -16.58 -7.19 -8.35
C HIS A 170 -17.60 -8.14 -7.73
N ASN A 171 -18.87 -8.08 -8.17
CA ASN A 171 -19.92 -9.03 -7.76
C ASN A 171 -19.99 -9.23 -6.22
N CYS A 172 -19.86 -8.14 -5.46
CA CYS A 172 -19.91 -8.20 -4.01
C CYS A 172 -21.33 -8.54 -3.55
N VAL A 173 -21.43 -9.55 -2.67
CA VAL A 173 -22.70 -9.95 -2.04
C VAL A 173 -22.98 -9.21 -0.73
N TYR A 174 -22.12 -8.27 -0.36
CA TYR A 174 -22.21 -7.44 0.84
C TYR A 174 -22.45 -8.23 2.12
N CYS A 175 -21.70 -9.31 2.28
CA CYS A 175 -21.83 -10.23 3.42
C CYS A 175 -21.18 -9.71 4.72
N ASP A 176 -20.65 -8.49 4.72
CA ASP A 176 -19.92 -7.83 5.83
C ASP A 176 -18.70 -8.59 6.39
N PHE A 177 -18.27 -9.64 5.71
CA PHE A 177 -17.09 -10.42 6.07
C PHE A 177 -15.80 -9.83 5.48
N CYS A 178 -15.61 -8.53 5.67
CA CYS A 178 -14.54 -7.77 4.99
C CYS A 178 -13.31 -7.48 5.83
N ALA A 179 -13.21 -8.02 7.05
CA ALA A 179 -12.13 -7.65 7.98
C ALA A 179 -10.73 -7.83 7.37
N PRO A 180 -9.92 -6.77 7.21
CA PRO A 180 -8.52 -6.94 6.87
C PRO A 180 -7.78 -7.62 8.05
N PRO A 181 -6.73 -8.37 7.82
CA PRO A 181 -6.11 -8.67 6.54
C PRO A 181 -6.63 -9.95 5.88
N MET A 182 -7.88 -10.30 6.08
CA MET A 182 -8.45 -11.53 5.50
C MET A 182 -8.78 -11.34 4.02
N MET A 183 -8.55 -12.37 3.23
CA MET A 183 -8.98 -12.42 1.84
C MET A 183 -10.52 -12.45 1.75
N CYS A 184 -11.08 -11.92 0.67
CA CYS A 184 -12.51 -12.01 0.43
C CYS A 184 -12.92 -13.45 0.12
N LYS A 185 -13.89 -14.01 0.83
CA LYS A 185 -14.39 -15.37 0.62
C LYS A 185 -14.94 -15.59 -0.81
N TYR A 186 -15.49 -14.55 -1.39
CA TYR A 186 -16.12 -14.60 -2.71
C TYR A 186 -15.25 -13.99 -3.81
N ASP A 187 -13.97 -13.67 -3.51
CA ASP A 187 -13.04 -13.00 -4.43
C ASP A 187 -13.57 -11.67 -5.01
N SER A 188 -14.55 -11.10 -4.36
CA SER A 188 -15.19 -9.85 -4.80
C SER A 188 -14.27 -8.64 -4.65
N ARG A 189 -13.29 -8.70 -3.74
CA ARG A 189 -12.31 -7.61 -3.59
C ARG A 189 -11.38 -7.60 -4.78
N ALA A 190 -11.29 -6.45 -5.46
CA ALA A 190 -10.40 -6.30 -6.60
C ALA A 190 -8.95 -6.63 -6.24
N SER A 191 -8.29 -7.35 -7.10
CA SER A 191 -6.89 -7.77 -6.94
C SER A 191 -6.25 -7.93 -8.32
N THR A 192 -4.98 -7.64 -8.41
CA THR A 192 -4.19 -7.90 -9.61
C THR A 192 -4.15 -9.39 -9.98
N LEU A 193 -4.33 -10.28 -9.00
CA LEU A 193 -4.41 -11.73 -9.22
C LEU A 193 -5.60 -12.12 -10.11
N TRP A 194 -6.73 -11.38 -10.01
CA TRP A 194 -7.95 -11.67 -10.79
C TRP A 194 -8.08 -10.82 -12.05
N SER A 195 -7.40 -9.67 -12.10
CA SER A 195 -7.52 -8.73 -13.22
C SER A 195 -6.33 -8.81 -14.17
N TYR A 196 -5.15 -8.42 -13.73
CA TYR A 196 -3.99 -8.24 -14.61
C TYR A 196 -3.12 -9.49 -14.79
N ILE A 197 -3.02 -10.39 -13.79
CA ILE A 197 -2.26 -11.65 -13.94
C ILE A 197 -2.81 -12.50 -15.10
N PRO A 198 -4.13 -12.76 -15.23
CA PRO A 198 -4.65 -13.52 -16.36
C PRO A 198 -4.41 -12.83 -17.72
N ARG A 199 -4.41 -11.50 -17.75
CA ARG A 199 -4.08 -10.73 -18.97
C ARG A 199 -2.61 -10.90 -19.34
N ALA A 200 -1.71 -10.79 -18.37
CA ALA A 200 -0.28 -11.00 -18.56
C ALA A 200 0.02 -12.40 -19.10
N GLU A 201 -0.56 -13.44 -18.50
CA GLU A 201 -0.41 -14.83 -18.99
C GLU A 201 -0.93 -14.98 -20.43
N LYS A 202 -2.10 -14.43 -20.73
CA LYS A 202 -2.69 -14.46 -22.08
C LYS A 202 -1.82 -13.73 -23.11
N ALA A 203 -1.12 -12.66 -22.71
CA ALA A 203 -0.20 -11.92 -23.54
C ALA A 203 1.17 -12.60 -23.70
N GLY A 204 1.43 -13.70 -22.97
CA GLY A 204 2.64 -14.51 -23.09
C GLY A 204 3.71 -14.21 -22.04
N VAL A 205 3.37 -13.48 -20.97
CA VAL A 205 4.28 -13.26 -19.84
C VAL A 205 4.52 -14.56 -19.09
N GLU A 206 5.76 -14.89 -18.82
CA GLU A 206 6.14 -16.03 -17.98
C GLU A 206 6.12 -15.60 -16.50
N ILE A 207 5.35 -16.32 -15.67
CA ILE A 207 5.25 -16.04 -14.23
C ILE A 207 6.16 -17.01 -13.47
N LEU A 208 7.22 -16.48 -12.88
CA LEU A 208 8.20 -17.22 -12.09
C LEU A 208 7.88 -17.01 -10.60
N ALA A 209 6.98 -17.83 -10.08
CA ALA A 209 6.63 -17.85 -8.66
C ALA A 209 7.68 -18.62 -7.85
N ASP A 210 7.62 -18.51 -6.50
CA ASP A 210 8.56 -19.12 -5.55
C ASP A 210 10.04 -18.85 -5.92
N THR A 211 10.28 -17.70 -6.56
CA THR A 211 11.58 -17.27 -7.06
C THR A 211 12.02 -15.99 -6.36
N TYR A 212 12.96 -16.12 -5.42
CA TYR A 212 13.49 -14.99 -4.68
C TYR A 212 14.65 -14.32 -5.42
N VAL A 213 14.53 -13.04 -5.72
CA VAL A 213 15.61 -12.24 -6.30
C VAL A 213 16.54 -11.77 -5.19
N GLU A 214 17.75 -12.32 -5.15
CA GLU A 214 18.76 -11.99 -4.16
C GLU A 214 19.43 -10.65 -4.48
N LYS A 215 19.81 -10.44 -5.73
CA LYS A 215 20.52 -9.25 -6.21
C LYS A 215 20.20 -8.94 -7.67
N ILE A 216 20.32 -7.67 -8.03
CA ILE A 216 20.47 -7.21 -9.40
C ILE A 216 21.98 -7.30 -9.72
N VAL A 217 22.31 -7.90 -10.86
CA VAL A 217 23.69 -7.96 -11.35
C VAL A 217 24.02 -6.61 -12.00
N ILE A 218 24.94 -5.88 -11.39
CA ILE A 218 25.35 -4.53 -11.80
C ILE A 218 26.79 -4.57 -12.33
N ASP A 219 26.98 -4.07 -13.55
CA ASP A 219 28.29 -3.77 -14.12
C ASP A 219 28.61 -2.29 -13.88
N ALA A 220 29.42 -2.01 -12.85
CA ALA A 220 29.71 -0.64 -12.43
C ALA A 220 31.03 -0.14 -13.02
N ARG A 221 31.01 1.02 -13.66
CA ARG A 221 32.19 1.70 -14.22
C ARG A 221 32.11 3.20 -13.99
N GLY A 222 33.11 3.77 -13.30
CA GLY A 222 33.26 5.20 -13.18
C GLY A 222 32.10 5.91 -12.45
N GLY A 223 31.47 5.27 -11.44
CA GLY A 223 30.37 5.84 -10.66
C GLY A 223 28.97 5.70 -11.29
N ARG A 224 28.88 5.17 -12.51
CA ARG A 224 27.65 4.75 -13.18
C ARG A 224 27.63 3.24 -13.33
N GLY A 225 26.46 2.66 -13.51
CA GLY A 225 26.31 1.23 -13.67
C GLY A 225 25.25 0.85 -14.70
N ILE A 226 25.33 -0.40 -15.12
CA ILE A 226 24.36 -1.02 -16.03
C ILE A 226 23.78 -2.23 -15.33
N ALA A 227 22.46 -2.31 -15.21
CA ALA A 227 21.78 -3.51 -14.77
C ALA A 227 21.75 -4.53 -15.91
N ARG A 228 22.22 -5.77 -15.64
CA ARG A 228 22.41 -6.82 -16.65
C ARG A 228 21.50 -8.03 -16.47
N GLY A 229 21.09 -8.31 -15.23
CA GLY A 229 20.35 -9.50 -14.88
C GLY A 229 20.05 -9.57 -13.40
N LEU A 230 19.58 -10.71 -12.98
CA LEU A 230 19.14 -10.99 -11.61
C LEU A 230 19.78 -12.28 -11.13
N LEU A 231 20.33 -12.27 -9.92
CA LEU A 231 20.67 -13.49 -9.20
C LEU A 231 19.43 -13.94 -8.42
N CYS A 232 18.93 -15.11 -8.77
CA CYS A 232 17.68 -15.66 -8.25
C CYS A 232 17.95 -16.95 -7.47
N ARG A 233 17.05 -17.22 -6.49
CA ARG A 233 17.00 -18.48 -5.76
C ARG A 233 15.60 -19.08 -5.83
N SER A 234 15.52 -20.35 -6.23
CA SER A 234 14.29 -21.14 -6.19
C SER A 234 14.64 -22.61 -5.84
N ASP A 235 13.83 -23.25 -5.02
CA ASP A 235 14.02 -24.63 -4.59
C ASP A 235 15.43 -24.95 -4.05
N GLY A 236 16.02 -23.97 -3.34
CA GLY A 236 17.38 -24.10 -2.78
C GLY A 236 18.52 -23.95 -3.78
N SER A 237 18.25 -23.68 -5.05
CA SER A 237 19.25 -23.50 -6.11
C SER A 237 19.35 -22.03 -6.53
N ASP A 238 20.56 -21.55 -6.70
CA ASP A 238 20.86 -20.22 -7.25
C ASP A 238 21.04 -20.32 -8.78
N TYR A 239 20.51 -19.32 -9.49
CA TYR A 239 20.66 -19.20 -10.94
C TYR A 239 20.51 -17.75 -11.38
N GLU A 240 20.98 -17.46 -12.59
CA GLU A 240 20.90 -16.11 -13.16
C GLU A 240 19.78 -15.99 -14.20
N ILE A 241 19.10 -14.85 -14.21
CA ILE A 241 18.18 -14.43 -15.27
C ILE A 241 18.80 -13.19 -15.92
N MET A 242 19.12 -13.28 -17.20
CA MET A 242 19.59 -12.15 -17.98
C MET A 242 18.40 -11.36 -18.53
N ALA A 243 18.49 -10.04 -18.53
CA ALA A 243 17.45 -9.20 -19.11
C ALA A 243 18.03 -7.93 -19.72
N ASP A 244 17.44 -7.49 -20.83
CA ASP A 244 17.84 -6.24 -21.47
C ASP A 244 17.40 -5.04 -20.63
N ARG A 245 16.27 -5.18 -19.90
CA ARG A 245 15.80 -4.21 -18.89
C ARG A 245 15.24 -4.91 -17.66
N ILE A 246 15.42 -4.27 -16.51
CA ILE A 246 14.93 -4.75 -15.22
C ILE A 246 13.97 -3.72 -14.67
N LEU A 247 12.76 -4.14 -14.29
CA LEU A 247 11.74 -3.31 -13.66
C LEU A 247 11.45 -3.82 -12.26
N VAL A 248 11.77 -3.02 -11.24
CA VAL A 248 11.59 -3.40 -9.83
C VAL A 248 10.26 -2.90 -9.30
N CYS A 249 9.47 -3.83 -8.75
CA CYS A 249 8.11 -3.63 -8.23
C CYS A 249 7.89 -4.30 -6.85
N CYS A 250 8.92 -4.34 -6.00
CA CYS A 250 8.91 -5.09 -4.73
C CYS A 250 8.25 -4.33 -3.56
N GLY A 251 7.74 -3.11 -3.80
CA GLY A 251 7.08 -2.26 -2.81
C GLY A 251 8.05 -1.43 -1.98
N TYR A 252 7.49 -0.45 -1.25
CA TYR A 252 8.25 0.59 -0.56
C TYR A 252 9.35 0.08 0.40
N MET A 253 9.25 -1.14 0.89
CA MET A 253 10.22 -1.72 1.82
C MET A 253 11.27 -2.59 1.12
N ASN A 254 10.83 -3.47 0.21
CA ASN A 254 11.73 -4.45 -0.39
C ASN A 254 12.48 -3.90 -1.61
N THR A 255 11.92 -2.93 -2.33
CA THR A 255 12.59 -2.26 -3.44
C THR A 255 13.91 -1.62 -3.00
N PRO A 256 13.96 -0.68 -2.02
CA PRO A 256 15.23 -0.11 -1.59
C PRO A 256 16.20 -1.16 -1.02
N ARG A 257 15.69 -2.17 -0.32
CA ARG A 257 16.53 -3.25 0.23
C ARG A 257 17.17 -4.11 -0.88
N LEU A 258 16.42 -4.40 -1.95
CA LEU A 258 16.98 -5.12 -3.10
C LEU A 258 18.07 -4.28 -3.76
N LEU A 259 17.86 -2.98 -3.95
CA LEU A 259 18.85 -2.08 -4.53
C LEU A 259 20.12 -2.04 -3.66
N MET A 260 20.00 -1.82 -2.36
CA MET A 260 21.12 -1.78 -1.43
C MET A 260 21.88 -3.12 -1.39
N ARG A 261 21.19 -4.26 -1.33
CA ARG A 261 21.83 -5.58 -1.44
C ARG A 261 22.55 -5.80 -2.75
N SER A 262 22.13 -5.13 -3.82
CA SER A 262 22.75 -5.18 -5.12
C SER A 262 23.98 -4.26 -5.26
N GLY A 263 24.29 -3.47 -4.21
CA GLY A 263 25.38 -2.51 -4.23
C GLY A 263 25.01 -1.14 -4.79
N TYR A 264 23.71 -0.84 -4.91
CA TYR A 264 23.18 0.46 -5.29
C TYR A 264 22.42 1.09 -4.13
N GLY A 265 23.00 2.14 -3.53
CA GLY A 265 22.41 2.71 -2.33
C GLY A 265 23.25 3.76 -1.64
N PRO A 266 22.88 4.13 -0.41
CA PRO A 266 23.65 5.09 0.37
C PRO A 266 24.97 4.50 0.84
N PRO A 267 26.05 5.29 0.89
CA PRO A 267 27.39 4.80 1.27
C PRO A 267 27.48 4.32 2.72
N GLU A 268 26.59 4.74 3.57
CA GLU A 268 26.52 4.30 4.97
C GLU A 268 25.90 2.89 5.16
N TRP A 269 25.46 2.23 4.08
CA TRP A 269 24.93 0.87 4.16
C TRP A 269 25.99 -0.14 4.58
N THR A 270 25.69 -0.96 5.60
CA THR A 270 26.65 -1.89 6.23
C THR A 270 26.55 -3.32 5.70
N GLY A 271 25.47 -3.66 4.99
CA GLY A 271 25.19 -5.04 4.58
C GLY A 271 26.14 -5.60 3.53
N ASN A 272 26.63 -4.78 2.60
CA ASN A 272 27.61 -5.11 1.56
C ASN A 272 28.12 -3.82 0.88
N PRO A 273 29.26 -3.89 0.15
CA PRO A 273 29.82 -2.71 -0.51
C PRO A 273 28.86 -2.07 -1.50
N ILE A 274 28.73 -0.75 -1.45
CA ILE A 274 28.04 0.05 -2.45
C ILE A 274 28.99 0.33 -3.60
N VAL A 275 28.56 0.01 -4.82
CA VAL A 275 29.32 0.19 -6.07
C VAL A 275 28.79 1.33 -6.92
N VAL A 276 27.50 1.69 -6.71
CA VAL A 276 26.86 2.88 -7.28
C VAL A 276 26.15 3.61 -6.15
N GLU A 277 26.54 4.86 -5.89
CA GLU A 277 26.01 5.63 -4.77
C GLU A 277 24.73 6.36 -5.17
N ASN A 278 23.68 6.25 -4.35
CA ASN A 278 22.56 7.16 -4.32
C ASN A 278 22.04 7.28 -2.89
N ARG A 279 22.19 8.46 -2.31
CA ARG A 279 21.83 8.74 -0.90
C ARG A 279 20.33 8.82 -0.66
N ASN A 280 19.51 8.85 -1.72
CA ASN A 280 18.06 8.97 -1.60
C ASN A 280 17.36 7.61 -1.42
N ILE A 281 18.05 6.50 -1.72
CA ILE A 281 17.48 5.17 -1.55
C ILE A 281 17.21 4.91 -0.07
N GLY A 282 15.95 4.62 0.25
CA GLY A 282 15.49 4.38 1.61
C GLY A 282 15.24 5.63 2.47
N LYS A 283 15.38 6.85 1.94
CA LYS A 283 15.38 8.08 2.77
C LYS A 283 14.02 8.79 2.88
N HIS A 284 13.21 8.81 1.86
CA HIS A 284 12.05 9.70 1.79
C HIS A 284 10.73 8.97 2.07
N ILE A 285 10.74 8.02 3.00
CA ILE A 285 9.54 7.23 3.29
C ILE A 285 8.51 8.10 3.99
N ASP A 286 7.41 8.33 3.30
CA ASP A 286 6.23 9.03 3.81
C ASP A 286 5.08 8.03 4.04
N GLY A 287 4.08 8.39 4.81
CA GLY A 287 2.95 7.54 5.14
C GLY A 287 2.02 8.22 6.13
N HIS A 288 0.99 7.53 6.57
CA HIS A 288 0.10 8.00 7.63
C HIS A 288 0.63 7.54 8.98
N PRO A 289 1.39 8.39 9.72
CA PRO A 289 1.85 8.02 11.05
C PRO A 289 0.67 7.95 12.01
N PHE A 290 0.71 6.99 12.91
CA PHE A 290 -0.20 6.90 14.04
C PHE A 290 -1.68 6.66 13.75
N SER A 291 -2.17 6.41 12.60
CA SER A 291 -3.61 6.18 12.28
C SER A 291 -4.48 5.77 13.49
N PRO A 292 -4.69 6.64 14.50
CA PRO A 292 -5.41 6.27 15.71
C PRO A 292 -6.89 6.06 15.41
N SER A 293 -7.49 5.11 16.13
CA SER A 293 -8.93 4.93 16.12
C SER A 293 -9.50 5.40 17.46
N VAL A 294 -10.43 6.34 17.41
CA VAL A 294 -11.31 6.67 18.53
C VAL A 294 -12.49 5.72 18.45
N SER A 295 -12.67 4.90 19.48
CA SER A 295 -13.67 3.83 19.47
C SER A 295 -14.71 4.06 20.54
N ALA A 296 -15.95 3.65 20.27
CA ALA A 296 -17.07 3.83 21.19
C ALA A 296 -17.95 2.58 21.28
N VAL A 297 -18.59 2.41 22.44
CA VAL A 297 -19.63 1.40 22.69
C VAL A 297 -20.97 2.10 22.83
N PHE A 298 -22.00 1.52 22.22
CA PHE A 298 -23.36 2.03 22.20
C PHE A 298 -24.34 1.08 22.92
N ASP A 299 -25.47 1.58 23.35
CA ASP A 299 -26.55 0.80 23.96
C ASP A 299 -27.39 -0.02 22.96
N ARG A 300 -27.20 0.27 21.66
CA ARG A 300 -27.88 -0.37 20.52
C ARG A 300 -26.89 -0.92 19.51
N PRO A 301 -27.28 -1.91 18.71
CA PRO A 301 -26.46 -2.36 17.59
C PRO A 301 -26.29 -1.26 16.53
N LEU A 302 -25.08 -1.07 16.04
CA LEU A 302 -24.73 -0.20 14.92
C LEU A 302 -24.63 -0.98 13.60
N GLY A 303 -24.43 -2.29 13.68
CA GLY A 303 -24.40 -3.22 12.56
C GLY A 303 -25.59 -4.16 12.60
N ASP A 304 -25.84 -4.83 11.50
CA ASP A 304 -26.89 -5.81 11.28
C ASP A 304 -26.39 -7.20 10.86
N GLY A 305 -25.08 -7.37 10.75
CA GLY A 305 -24.40 -8.63 10.43
C GLY A 305 -23.57 -9.18 11.59
N GLU A 306 -23.00 -10.36 11.42
CA GLU A 306 -22.17 -11.02 12.46
C GLU A 306 -20.80 -10.35 12.67
N PHE A 307 -20.30 -9.58 11.71
CA PHE A 307 -18.90 -9.14 11.66
C PHE A 307 -18.67 -7.64 11.49
N GLY A 308 -19.71 -6.84 11.39
CA GLY A 308 -19.60 -5.41 11.11
C GLY A 308 -19.07 -5.11 9.69
N SER A 309 -19.40 -3.94 9.18
CA SER A 309 -19.03 -3.53 7.83
C SER A 309 -17.75 -2.68 7.82
N LEU A 310 -16.83 -2.96 6.90
CA LEU A 310 -15.74 -2.03 6.55
C LEU A 310 -16.22 -0.90 5.63
N MET A 311 -17.44 -1.01 5.10
CA MET A 311 -18.03 0.01 4.27
C MET A 311 -18.67 1.05 5.16
N GLY A 312 -18.26 2.29 4.99
CA GLY A 312 -18.68 3.40 5.86
C GLY A 312 -18.49 4.73 5.14
N TYR A 313 -18.32 5.74 5.93
CA TYR A 313 -18.16 7.11 5.47
C TYR A 313 -16.74 7.61 5.71
N ARG A 314 -16.33 8.56 4.88
CA ARG A 314 -15.09 9.30 5.04
C ARG A 314 -15.40 10.80 5.15
N MET A 315 -14.55 11.51 5.86
CA MET A 315 -14.52 12.95 5.90
C MET A 315 -13.15 13.42 5.44
N ILE A 316 -13.07 13.95 4.24
CA ILE A 316 -11.80 14.41 3.65
C ILE A 316 -11.67 15.90 3.75
N ASP A 317 -12.72 16.65 3.41
CA ASP A 317 -12.69 18.09 3.29
C ASP A 317 -12.89 18.83 4.61
N ASP A 318 -13.52 18.18 5.58
CA ASP A 318 -13.90 18.77 6.87
C ASP A 318 -12.72 19.06 7.81
N PHE A 319 -11.53 18.53 7.48
CA PHE A 319 -10.31 18.71 8.26
C PHE A 319 -9.24 19.49 7.49
N ARG A 320 -9.65 20.29 6.52
CA ARG A 320 -8.77 21.28 5.86
C ARG A 320 -8.59 22.48 6.77
N GLU A 321 -7.36 22.89 6.97
CA GLU A 321 -7.09 23.88 8.02
C GLU A 321 -6.29 25.10 7.60
N ASP A 322 -5.72 25.18 6.43
CA ASP A 322 -4.96 26.38 6.13
C ASP A 322 -5.46 27.10 4.88
N ALA A 323 -5.06 28.37 4.78
CA ALA A 323 -5.37 29.26 3.65
C ALA A 323 -4.89 28.67 2.29
N GLU A 324 -4.06 27.62 2.33
CA GLU A 324 -3.51 26.95 1.16
C GLU A 324 -4.25 25.62 0.86
N GLY A 325 -5.33 25.31 1.59
CA GLY A 325 -6.18 24.13 1.38
C GLY A 325 -5.49 22.81 1.69
N ARG A 326 -4.54 22.79 2.62
CA ARG A 326 -3.83 21.59 3.02
C ARG A 326 -4.72 20.69 3.85
N LEU A 327 -4.94 19.50 3.37
CA LEU A 327 -5.56 18.44 4.16
C LEU A 327 -4.62 18.03 5.29
N LEU A 328 -5.08 18.15 6.51
CA LEU A 328 -4.29 17.81 7.68
C LEU A 328 -4.63 16.43 8.20
N LEU A 329 -5.90 16.09 8.16
CA LEU A 329 -6.43 14.79 8.57
C LEU A 329 -7.45 14.31 7.55
N THR A 330 -7.60 13.00 7.45
CA THR A 330 -8.80 12.37 6.94
C THR A 330 -9.38 11.49 8.03
N ALA A 331 -10.69 11.39 8.10
CA ALA A 331 -11.36 10.52 9.04
C ALA A 331 -12.24 9.51 8.30
N ASP A 332 -12.20 8.25 8.72
CA ASP A 332 -13.12 7.22 8.25
C ASP A 332 -13.95 6.71 9.42
N PHE A 333 -15.25 6.64 9.25
CA PHE A 333 -16.12 5.93 10.18
C PHE A 333 -16.41 4.53 9.66
N GLY A 334 -16.38 3.57 10.57
CA GLY A 334 -16.84 2.20 10.31
C GLY A 334 -17.45 1.59 11.55
N VAL A 335 -18.53 0.86 11.34
CA VAL A 335 -19.04 -0.08 12.34
C VAL A 335 -18.03 -1.20 12.40
N SER A 336 -17.35 -1.29 13.49
CA SER A 336 -16.25 -2.19 13.84
C SER A 336 -15.97 -3.35 12.88
N GLY A 337 -15.28 -3.09 11.83
CA GLY A 337 -14.76 -4.14 10.92
C GLY A 337 -13.33 -4.57 11.25
N PHE A 338 -12.66 -3.91 12.20
CA PHE A 338 -11.40 -4.42 12.75
C PHE A 338 -11.68 -5.34 13.92
N PRO A 339 -10.78 -6.30 14.18
CA PRO A 339 -11.11 -7.36 15.11
C PRO A 339 -11.60 -6.72 16.39
N SER A 340 -12.81 -6.71 16.48
CA SER A 340 -13.73 -6.05 17.39
C SER A 340 -13.43 -6.32 18.83
N ARG A 341 -12.82 -7.46 19.09
CA ARG A 341 -12.33 -7.78 20.42
C ARG A 341 -11.10 -6.94 20.78
N ASP A 342 -10.26 -6.60 19.82
CA ASP A 342 -9.12 -5.72 20.04
C ASP A 342 -9.54 -4.26 20.24
N ALA A 343 -10.62 -3.82 19.59
CA ALA A 343 -11.23 -2.51 19.84
C ALA A 343 -11.96 -2.46 21.19
N LEU A 344 -12.55 -3.57 21.63
CA LEU A 344 -13.20 -3.67 22.94
C LEU A 344 -12.21 -3.84 24.11
N HIS A 345 -11.06 -4.46 23.85
CA HIS A 345 -10.06 -4.74 24.88
C HIS A 345 -9.59 -3.49 25.63
N PRO A 346 -9.22 -2.38 24.98
CA PRO A 346 -8.86 -1.14 25.69
C PRO A 346 -10.01 -0.52 26.48
N MET A 347 -11.26 -0.86 26.15
CA MET A 347 -12.46 -0.38 26.85
C MET A 347 -12.86 -1.28 28.02
N ALA A 348 -12.37 -2.52 28.03
CA ALA A 348 -12.69 -3.46 29.08
C ALA A 348 -12.04 -3.06 30.41
N PRO A 349 -12.70 -3.27 31.56
CA PRO A 349 -12.02 -3.19 32.85
C PRO A 349 -10.86 -4.19 32.88
N ASP A 350 -9.75 -3.84 33.48
CA ASP A 350 -8.44 -4.48 33.41
C ASP A 350 -8.45 -5.99 33.13
N TYR A 351 -8.77 -6.85 34.06
CA TYR A 351 -8.81 -8.30 33.85
C TYR A 351 -9.77 -9.00 34.84
N GLY A 352 -9.92 -10.30 34.69
CA GLY A 352 -10.72 -11.11 35.57
C GLY A 352 -12.23 -11.12 35.25
N ARG A 353 -13.10 -11.27 36.26
CA ARG A 353 -14.54 -11.47 36.07
C ARG A 353 -15.23 -10.25 35.43
N LYS A 354 -14.78 -9.04 35.76
CA LYS A 354 -15.34 -7.79 35.21
C LYS A 354 -15.02 -7.70 33.73
N HIS A 355 -13.77 -7.99 33.35
CA HIS A 355 -13.34 -8.05 31.96
C HIS A 355 -14.17 -9.06 31.16
N LYS A 356 -14.25 -10.31 31.66
CA LYS A 356 -15.05 -11.36 30.99
C LYS A 356 -16.50 -10.98 30.82
N ARG A 357 -17.10 -10.35 31.84
CA ARG A 357 -18.49 -9.89 31.77
C ARG A 357 -18.65 -8.75 30.73
N PHE A 358 -17.72 -7.80 30.69
CA PHE A 358 -17.72 -6.74 29.71
C PHE A 358 -17.62 -7.32 28.29
N MET A 359 -16.65 -8.18 28.02
CA MET A 359 -16.44 -8.80 26.71
C MET A 359 -17.57 -9.72 26.26
N LYS A 360 -18.31 -10.30 27.21
CA LYS A 360 -19.50 -11.10 26.94
C LYS A 360 -20.73 -10.28 26.60
N ASN A 361 -20.89 -9.15 27.29
CA ASN A 361 -22.11 -8.32 27.21
C ASN A 361 -22.02 -7.22 26.13
N ASN A 362 -20.81 -6.92 25.65
CA ASN A 362 -20.63 -5.94 24.58
C ASN A 362 -20.34 -6.68 23.29
N ASP A 363 -21.33 -6.65 22.44
CA ASP A 363 -21.25 -7.19 21.08
C ASP A 363 -20.41 -6.24 20.20
N ILE A 364 -19.66 -6.83 19.27
CA ILE A 364 -18.99 -6.15 18.19
C ILE A 364 -19.90 -5.19 17.42
N LEU A 365 -21.14 -5.59 17.22
CA LEU A 365 -22.13 -4.79 16.50
C LEU A 365 -22.54 -3.52 17.25
N ARG A 366 -22.21 -3.40 18.53
CA ARG A 366 -22.43 -2.22 19.34
C ARG A 366 -21.23 -1.29 19.39
N THR A 367 -20.22 -1.53 18.59
CA THR A 367 -19.01 -0.70 18.54
C THR A 367 -18.91 0.06 17.23
N GLY A 368 -18.52 1.32 17.32
CA GLY A 368 -18.17 2.15 16.17
C GLY A 368 -16.80 2.80 16.40
N SER A 369 -16.12 3.12 15.35
CA SER A 369 -14.84 3.80 15.45
C SER A 369 -14.63 4.81 14.34
N ILE A 370 -13.97 5.90 14.68
CA ILE A 370 -13.45 6.88 13.72
C ILE A 370 -11.95 6.73 13.68
N ARG A 371 -11.41 6.37 12.52
CA ARG A 371 -9.98 6.29 12.28
C ARG A 371 -9.49 7.59 11.68
N LEU A 372 -8.43 8.12 12.24
CA LEU A 372 -7.79 9.36 11.80
C LEU A 372 -6.51 9.06 11.03
N ARG A 373 -6.22 9.82 9.97
CA ARG A 373 -4.96 9.75 9.23
C ARG A 373 -4.40 11.15 9.02
N VAL A 374 -3.15 11.35 9.38
CA VAL A 374 -2.43 12.58 9.08
C VAL A 374 -1.94 12.53 7.63
N VAL A 375 -2.31 13.50 6.83
CA VAL A 375 -2.00 13.53 5.39
C VAL A 375 -0.62 14.11 5.09
N LYS A 376 -0.14 15.02 5.93
CA LYS A 376 1.20 15.62 5.81
C LYS A 376 1.91 15.53 7.15
N PRO A 377 2.54 14.39 7.46
CA PRO A 377 3.35 14.31 8.67
C PRO A 377 4.55 15.23 8.60
N SER A 378 4.94 15.79 9.73
CA SER A 378 6.13 16.66 9.84
C SER A 378 7.44 15.88 9.89
N GLY A 379 7.39 14.57 10.16
CA GLY A 379 8.54 13.68 10.09
C GLY A 379 8.41 12.63 8.98
N ARG A 380 9.49 11.88 8.75
CA ARG A 380 9.54 10.80 7.75
C ARG A 380 10.26 9.58 8.29
N TRP A 381 9.91 8.41 7.76
CA TRP A 381 10.71 7.20 7.96
C TRP A 381 11.87 7.15 6.98
N PHE A 382 12.88 6.42 7.36
CA PHE A 382 14.01 6.08 6.50
C PHE A 382 14.57 4.71 6.89
N ILE A 383 15.31 4.09 5.98
CA ILE A 383 16.03 2.85 6.24
C ILE A 383 17.42 3.22 6.74
N GLY A 384 17.74 2.78 7.96
CA GLY A 384 19.05 2.95 8.56
C GLY A 384 20.13 2.06 7.94
N PRO A 385 21.38 2.24 8.36
CA PRO A 385 22.53 1.51 7.79
C PRO A 385 22.41 -0.02 7.87
N ASP A 386 21.74 -0.53 8.90
CA ASP A 386 21.56 -1.97 9.13
C ASP A 386 20.22 -2.50 8.57
N GLY A 387 19.51 -1.68 7.78
CA GLY A 387 18.24 -2.05 7.13
C GLY A 387 17.00 -1.95 8.03
N GLU A 388 17.13 -1.41 9.24
CA GLU A 388 16.01 -1.12 10.12
C GLU A 388 15.25 0.12 9.64
N MET A 389 13.94 0.17 9.95
CA MET A 389 13.14 1.36 9.67
C MET A 389 13.17 2.31 10.86
N LEU A 390 13.68 3.50 10.64
CA LEU A 390 13.77 4.58 11.62
C LEU A 390 12.80 5.70 11.24
N TYR A 391 12.43 6.52 12.21
CA TYR A 391 11.64 7.73 12.01
C TYR A 391 12.45 8.95 12.46
N GLY A 392 12.55 9.94 11.61
CA GLY A 392 13.27 11.18 11.86
C GLY A 392 12.44 12.42 11.63
N GLY A 393 12.90 13.53 12.17
CA GLY A 393 12.26 14.84 12.06
C GLY A 393 11.39 15.21 13.26
N ASP A 394 10.95 16.47 13.30
CA ASP A 394 10.04 16.98 14.33
C ASP A 394 8.62 16.50 14.06
N HIS A 395 8.02 15.81 15.00
CA HIS A 395 6.67 15.28 14.92
C HIS A 395 5.65 16.06 15.78
N THR A 396 6.02 17.18 16.35
CA THR A 396 5.18 17.98 17.25
C THR A 396 3.87 18.38 16.58
N LEU A 397 3.95 18.92 15.36
CA LEU A 397 2.77 19.33 14.59
C LEU A 397 1.88 18.13 14.23
N THR A 398 2.47 16.99 13.88
CA THR A 398 1.74 15.74 13.64
C THR A 398 0.93 15.30 14.86
N LEU A 399 1.56 15.31 16.04
CA LEU A 399 0.89 14.94 17.30
C LEU A 399 -0.20 15.95 17.69
N GLN A 400 0.01 17.24 17.46
CA GLN A 400 -1.01 18.26 17.69
C GLN A 400 -2.24 17.98 16.83
N ARG A 401 -2.09 17.75 15.55
CA ARG A 401 -3.19 17.43 14.62
C ARG A 401 -3.97 16.19 15.02
N ILE A 402 -3.24 15.17 15.48
CA ILE A 402 -3.88 13.93 16.01
C ILE A 402 -4.74 14.24 17.23
N ARG A 403 -4.26 15.07 18.16
CA ARG A 403 -5.05 15.47 19.36
C ARG A 403 -6.33 16.19 18.96
N GLU A 404 -6.24 17.15 18.06
CA GLU A 404 -7.39 17.90 17.53
C GLU A 404 -8.40 16.97 16.84
N GLY A 405 -7.92 16.05 16.00
CA GLY A 405 -8.76 15.04 15.36
C GLY A 405 -9.41 14.07 16.35
N ILE A 406 -8.73 13.69 17.42
CA ILE A 406 -9.29 12.85 18.48
C ILE A 406 -10.46 13.58 19.17
N GLU A 407 -10.32 14.86 19.48
CA GLU A 407 -11.41 15.62 20.13
C GLU A 407 -12.63 15.75 19.21
N LYS A 408 -12.45 16.06 17.93
CA LYS A 408 -13.52 16.07 16.93
C LYS A 408 -14.21 14.69 16.80
N ALA A 409 -13.43 13.62 16.76
CA ALA A 409 -13.97 12.27 16.70
C ALA A 409 -14.74 11.90 17.97
N ARG A 410 -14.30 12.34 19.15
CA ARG A 410 -15.01 12.17 20.42
C ARG A 410 -16.33 12.91 20.44
N GLU A 411 -16.36 14.15 19.94
CA GLU A 411 -17.58 14.95 19.80
C GLU A 411 -18.62 14.20 18.96
N ILE A 412 -18.26 13.79 17.75
CA ILE A 412 -19.16 13.05 16.86
C ILE A 412 -19.69 11.77 17.53
N LEU A 413 -18.81 10.96 18.12
CA LEU A 413 -19.24 9.71 18.78
C LEU A 413 -20.10 9.96 20.01
N SER A 414 -19.87 11.06 20.74
CA SER A 414 -20.71 11.47 21.88
C SER A 414 -22.12 11.86 21.42
N GLU A 415 -22.23 12.68 20.38
CA GLU A 415 -23.52 13.09 19.79
C GLU A 415 -24.26 11.90 19.14
N MET A 416 -23.56 10.88 18.67
CA MET A 416 -24.16 9.61 18.26
C MET A 416 -24.80 8.83 19.44
N GLY A 417 -24.58 9.25 20.70
CA GLY A 417 -25.09 8.59 21.89
C GLY A 417 -24.19 7.47 22.43
N ALA A 418 -22.89 7.59 22.27
CA ALA A 418 -21.94 6.62 22.82
C ALA A 418 -22.01 6.53 24.33
N GLN A 419 -22.12 5.31 24.88
CA GLN A 419 -22.13 5.05 26.33
C GLN A 419 -20.68 5.17 26.89
N ARG A 420 -19.69 4.87 26.12
CA ARG A 420 -18.28 4.93 26.49
C ARG A 420 -17.44 5.18 25.26
N ILE A 421 -16.51 6.11 25.36
CA ILE A 421 -15.53 6.43 24.30
C ILE A 421 -14.13 6.15 24.82
N THR A 422 -13.33 5.49 24.00
CA THR A 422 -11.91 5.25 24.26
C THR A 422 -11.09 5.85 23.12
N SER A 423 -10.10 6.62 23.47
CA SER A 423 -9.12 7.17 22.54
C SER A 423 -7.71 6.80 23.02
N PRO A 424 -6.77 6.56 22.09
CA PRO A 424 -5.37 6.38 22.46
C PRO A 424 -4.83 7.65 23.12
N THR A 425 -3.92 7.47 24.07
CA THR A 425 -3.15 8.61 24.63
C THR A 425 -2.06 9.01 23.66
N VAL A 426 -1.99 10.28 23.32
CA VAL A 426 -1.01 10.77 22.31
C VAL A 426 0.45 10.59 22.78
N GLY A 427 0.69 10.44 24.10
CA GLY A 427 1.99 10.10 24.66
C GLY A 427 2.45 8.67 24.42
N ASP A 428 1.53 7.75 24.12
CA ASP A 428 1.84 6.32 23.90
C ASP A 428 2.27 6.04 22.45
N PHE A 429 2.29 7.05 21.60
CA PHE A 429 2.70 6.91 20.21
C PHE A 429 4.22 7.05 20.07
N ALA A 430 4.90 5.92 19.91
CA ALA A 430 6.25 5.92 19.40
C ALA A 430 6.24 6.07 17.88
N PRO A 431 6.74 7.19 17.30
CA PRO A 431 6.71 7.43 15.85
C PRO A 431 7.37 6.34 15.04
N GLN A 432 8.36 5.66 15.65
CA GLN A 432 9.18 4.67 14.96
C GLN A 432 8.42 3.41 14.56
N THR A 433 7.28 3.11 15.20
CA THR A 433 6.69 1.76 15.16
C THR A 433 5.37 1.66 14.44
N ARG A 434 4.67 2.76 14.15
CA ARG A 434 3.33 2.70 13.55
C ARG A 434 3.16 3.67 12.40
N GLY A 435 2.60 3.22 11.31
CA GLY A 435 2.22 4.02 10.16
C GLY A 435 1.72 3.15 9.03
N GLU A 436 0.71 3.61 8.33
CA GLU A 436 0.07 2.91 7.22
C GLU A 436 0.46 3.56 5.90
N HIS A 437 0.26 2.83 4.80
CA HIS A 437 0.34 3.33 3.43
C HIS A 437 1.67 3.98 3.06
N LYS A 438 2.78 3.43 3.56
CA LYS A 438 4.12 3.98 3.33
C LYS A 438 4.52 3.94 1.86
N VAL A 439 5.15 5.03 1.42
CA VAL A 439 5.61 5.29 0.04
C VAL A 439 6.95 6.02 0.05
N GLY A 440 7.58 6.24 -1.10
CA GLY A 440 8.64 7.23 -1.28
C GLY A 440 10.05 6.78 -0.97
N SER A 441 10.30 5.51 -0.66
CA SER A 441 11.66 5.00 -0.36
C SER A 441 12.64 5.02 -1.53
N CYS A 442 12.13 5.13 -2.75
CA CYS A 442 12.90 5.35 -3.98
C CYS A 442 12.20 6.44 -4.80
N ARG A 443 11.87 7.57 -4.16
CA ARG A 443 10.97 8.58 -4.73
C ARG A 443 11.40 9.05 -6.11
N ALA A 444 10.42 9.32 -6.97
CA ALA A 444 10.64 9.92 -8.27
C ALA A 444 10.82 11.44 -8.15
N GLY A 445 11.61 12.00 -9.04
CA GLY A 445 11.82 13.45 -9.15
C GLY A 445 12.65 13.80 -10.38
N VAL A 446 12.62 15.08 -10.74
CA VAL A 446 13.40 15.60 -11.86
C VAL A 446 14.88 15.81 -11.50
N ASP A 447 15.17 16.03 -10.23
CA ASP A 447 16.51 16.27 -9.72
C ASP A 447 17.14 14.98 -9.19
N PRO A 448 18.24 14.49 -9.80
CA PRO A 448 18.92 13.27 -9.36
C PRO A 448 19.55 13.40 -7.96
N GLU A 449 19.88 14.60 -7.50
CA GLU A 449 20.45 14.81 -6.16
C GLU A 449 19.43 14.58 -5.04
N SER A 450 18.15 14.60 -5.38
CA SER A 450 17.06 14.45 -4.41
C SER A 450 16.10 13.32 -4.70
N SER A 451 16.36 12.49 -5.72
CA SER A 451 15.48 11.40 -6.13
C SER A 451 16.27 10.17 -6.62
N VAL A 452 15.58 9.06 -6.81
CA VAL A 452 16.16 7.78 -7.24
C VAL A 452 15.83 7.49 -8.72
N VAL A 453 14.62 7.85 -9.13
CA VAL A 453 14.15 7.68 -10.51
C VAL A 453 13.62 8.99 -11.06
N ASN A 454 13.70 9.14 -12.38
CA ASN A 454 13.11 10.28 -13.09
C ASN A 454 11.58 10.11 -13.23
N PRO A 455 10.84 11.12 -13.73
CA PRO A 455 9.39 11.02 -13.94
C PRO A 455 8.96 9.93 -14.93
N HIS A 456 9.88 9.34 -15.70
CA HIS A 456 9.65 8.21 -16.60
C HIS A 456 9.97 6.86 -15.96
N PHE A 457 10.19 6.83 -14.62
CA PHE A 457 10.49 5.64 -13.83
C PHE A 457 11.87 5.01 -14.08
N GLU A 458 12.77 5.68 -14.79
CA GLU A 458 14.14 5.24 -15.05
C GLU A 458 15.05 5.67 -13.89
N SER A 459 15.95 4.78 -13.46
CA SER A 459 17.00 5.13 -12.49
C SER A 459 17.88 6.26 -13.02
N HIS A 460 18.23 7.20 -12.14
CA HIS A 460 19.18 8.27 -12.52
C HIS A 460 20.61 7.77 -12.71
N ASP A 461 20.98 6.68 -12.04
CA ASP A 461 22.38 6.23 -11.91
C ASP A 461 22.68 4.89 -12.59
N LEU A 462 21.63 4.08 -12.84
CA LEU A 462 21.77 2.76 -13.45
C LEU A 462 21.02 2.68 -14.78
N GLU A 463 21.75 2.44 -15.87
CA GLU A 463 21.15 2.10 -17.14
C GLU A 463 20.39 0.77 -17.04
N ASN A 464 19.33 0.62 -17.83
CA ASN A 464 18.48 -0.57 -17.91
C ASN A 464 17.71 -0.91 -16.61
N LEU A 465 17.70 -0.02 -15.62
CA LEU A 465 16.95 -0.17 -14.40
C LEU A 465 15.75 0.79 -14.35
N LEU A 466 14.58 0.22 -14.15
CA LEU A 466 13.30 0.90 -13.96
C LEU A 466 12.75 0.56 -12.57
N ILE A 467 12.03 1.47 -11.93
CA ILE A 467 11.37 1.22 -10.66
C ILE A 467 9.96 1.80 -10.71
N CYS A 468 8.94 0.97 -10.45
CA CYS A 468 7.56 1.44 -10.38
C CYS A 468 6.74 0.63 -9.38
N ASP A 469 6.62 1.15 -8.20
CA ASP A 469 5.72 0.69 -7.14
C ASP A 469 5.48 1.82 -6.13
N GLY A 470 4.99 1.52 -4.93
CA GLY A 470 4.78 2.54 -3.89
C GLY A 470 6.06 3.28 -3.48
N SER A 471 7.25 2.72 -3.74
CA SER A 471 8.52 3.36 -3.40
C SER A 471 8.79 4.65 -4.18
N VAL A 472 8.22 4.80 -5.38
CA VAL A 472 8.48 5.97 -6.23
C VAL A 472 7.54 7.15 -5.97
N ILE A 473 6.43 6.93 -5.26
CA ILE A 473 5.45 7.97 -4.97
C ILE A 473 6.07 9.02 -4.03
N PRO A 474 6.16 10.29 -4.40
CA PRO A 474 6.90 11.28 -3.62
C PRO A 474 6.36 11.51 -2.21
N ARG A 475 5.04 11.49 -2.06
CA ARG A 475 4.31 11.64 -0.79
C ARG A 475 3.07 10.77 -0.74
N VAL A 476 2.69 10.37 0.48
CA VAL A 476 1.41 9.71 0.70
C VAL A 476 0.26 10.63 0.29
N SER A 477 -0.76 10.08 -0.35
CA SER A 477 -2.00 10.79 -0.69
C SER A 477 -2.94 10.86 0.51
N SER A 478 -4.07 11.51 0.35
CA SER A 478 -5.12 11.67 1.38
C SER A 478 -5.72 10.37 1.88
N GLY A 479 -5.44 9.25 1.21
CA GLY A 479 -5.95 7.92 1.57
C GLY A 479 -4.97 6.79 1.28
N PRO A 480 -5.44 5.54 1.35
CA PRO A 480 -4.64 4.36 1.06
C PRO A 480 -3.92 4.41 -0.29
N SER A 481 -2.65 4.03 -0.31
CA SER A 481 -1.76 4.15 -1.47
C SER A 481 -1.99 3.12 -2.60
N GLY A 482 -2.84 2.11 -2.41
CA GLY A 482 -3.03 1.04 -3.40
C GLY A 482 -3.58 1.52 -4.75
N THR A 483 -4.64 2.33 -4.74
CA THR A 483 -5.24 2.86 -5.96
C THR A 483 -4.37 3.88 -6.69
N PRO A 484 -3.72 4.85 -5.99
CA PRO A 484 -2.71 5.72 -6.60
C PRO A 484 -1.56 4.94 -7.25
N GLN A 485 -1.04 3.95 -6.58
CA GLN A 485 0.03 3.08 -7.10
C GLN A 485 -0.42 2.34 -8.37
N ALA A 486 -1.64 1.79 -8.39
CA ALA A 486 -2.17 1.12 -9.56
C ALA A 486 -2.31 2.07 -10.75
N ALA A 487 -2.81 3.30 -10.54
CA ALA A 487 -2.92 4.30 -11.60
C ALA A 487 -1.54 4.74 -12.13
N LEU A 488 -0.57 4.94 -11.25
CA LEU A 488 0.82 5.24 -11.65
C LEU A 488 1.45 4.09 -12.44
N SER A 489 1.11 2.83 -12.13
CA SER A 489 1.61 1.68 -12.89
C SER A 489 1.07 1.65 -14.33
N VAL A 490 -0.18 2.09 -14.54
CA VAL A 490 -0.72 2.25 -15.90
C VAL A 490 0.00 3.37 -16.67
N LEU A 491 0.21 4.53 -16.04
CA LEU A 491 1.00 5.62 -16.64
C LEU A 491 2.43 5.17 -16.96
N ALA A 492 3.05 4.44 -16.03
CA ALA A 492 4.40 3.92 -16.21
C ALA A 492 4.49 2.96 -17.40
N ALA A 493 3.53 2.06 -17.55
CA ALA A 493 3.49 1.15 -18.70
C ALA A 493 3.49 1.92 -20.02
N THR A 494 2.62 2.95 -20.15
CA THR A 494 2.58 3.80 -21.35
C THR A 494 3.92 4.46 -21.62
N ARG A 495 4.54 5.11 -20.62
CA ARG A 495 5.84 5.78 -20.78
C ARG A 495 6.98 4.82 -21.09
N ILE A 496 6.99 3.64 -20.50
CA ILE A 496 8.00 2.61 -20.73
C ILE A 496 7.88 2.06 -22.16
N ILE A 497 6.67 1.82 -22.64
CA ILE A 497 6.42 1.38 -24.02
C ILE A 497 6.93 2.44 -24.99
N GLU A 498 6.49 3.68 -24.85
CA GLU A 498 6.88 4.80 -25.74
C GLU A 498 8.39 5.00 -25.83
N ARG A 499 9.12 4.75 -24.75
CA ARG A 499 10.57 5.01 -24.69
C ARG A 499 11.43 3.82 -25.03
N HIS A 500 10.94 2.61 -24.83
CA HIS A 500 11.77 1.39 -24.86
C HIS A 500 11.23 0.26 -25.70
N PHE A 501 9.92 0.26 -26.03
CA PHE A 501 9.24 -0.89 -26.64
C PHE A 501 8.20 -0.47 -27.71
N SER A 502 8.49 0.61 -28.42
CA SER A 502 7.70 1.09 -29.55
C SER A 502 8.41 0.92 -30.88
#